data_e8853ece3e49ae139eb0ef0ba559d313
#
_entry.id   e8853ece3e49ae139eb0ef0ba559d313
#
_cell.length_a   1.000
_cell.length_b   1.000
_cell.length_c   1.000
_cell.angle_alpha   90.00
_cell.angle_beta   90.00
_cell.angle_gamma   90.00
#
_symmetry.space_group_name_H-M   'P 1'
#
loop_
_entity.id
_entity.type
_entity.pdbx_description
1 polymer ?
#
loop_
_entity_poly.entity_id
_entity_poly.type
_entity_poly.pdbx_seq_one_letter_code
_entity_poly.pdbx_strand_id
1 'polypeptide(L)'
;MVRKLIILGIDGMDWDVIVRYKDKLPNLYGLMQKNNYPHLRSVFPADTTPAWSTIYTGLDPSEHGIINFVNVGAKENTYKPLVFEDSAFKGKTFWDVLNKQGLSCAVILPMNIKEGWEINGLMITRPYEGKIRVYPQGKESIYNPRVDILGTDGKFTSEKDLPALRDEFFAKVNEEIRLTRLAIENEDVDVLFSYFSTTDGIQHDFWRHCDPNHPAYPGPNEHENVIRDMYIAMDNYVGEVMQNQTDTPLLLISAPGN
;
A
#
# COMPACT_ATOMS: atom_id res chain seq x y z
N MET A 1 -17.82 -13.82 -13.42
CA MET A 1 -18.22 -12.44 -13.89
C MET A 1 -16.96 -11.71 -14.30
N VAL A 2 -16.96 -10.85 -15.32
CA VAL A 2 -15.78 -10.04 -15.63
C VAL A 2 -15.72 -8.92 -14.58
N ARG A 3 -14.59 -8.81 -13.86
CA ARG A 3 -14.36 -7.76 -12.86
C ARG A 3 -14.34 -6.38 -13.55
N LYS A 4 -14.94 -5.39 -12.92
CA LYS A 4 -15.07 -4.05 -13.52
C LYS A 4 -13.83 -3.19 -13.35
N LEU A 5 -13.05 -3.39 -12.26
CA LEU A 5 -11.86 -2.60 -11.97
C LEU A 5 -10.96 -3.32 -10.96
N ILE A 6 -9.65 -3.25 -11.19
CA ILE A 6 -8.62 -3.55 -10.19
C ILE A 6 -7.88 -2.24 -9.87
N ILE A 7 -7.74 -1.93 -8.60
CA ILE A 7 -6.98 -0.78 -8.09
C ILE A 7 -5.83 -1.32 -7.26
N LEU A 8 -4.59 -1.01 -7.67
CA LEU A 8 -3.39 -1.30 -6.87
C LEU A 8 -2.87 0.03 -6.31
N GLY A 9 -2.99 0.18 -5.01
CA GLY A 9 -2.45 1.29 -4.26
C GLY A 9 -1.04 0.95 -3.79
N ILE A 10 -0.02 1.53 -4.42
CA ILE A 10 1.39 1.26 -4.11
C ILE A 10 1.95 2.49 -3.40
N ASP A 11 2.12 2.38 -2.08
CA ASP A 11 2.54 3.51 -1.26
C ASP A 11 3.99 3.92 -1.56
N GLY A 12 4.24 5.23 -1.56
CA GLY A 12 5.57 5.78 -1.78
C GLY A 12 6.18 5.49 -3.15
N MET A 13 5.38 5.11 -4.16
CA MET A 13 5.91 4.83 -5.49
C MET A 13 6.36 6.12 -6.17
N ASP A 14 7.67 6.29 -6.28
CA ASP A 14 8.32 7.45 -6.83
C ASP A 14 8.52 7.34 -8.35
N TRP A 15 8.11 8.40 -9.05
CA TRP A 15 8.25 8.52 -10.49
C TRP A 15 9.70 8.54 -10.95
N ASP A 16 10.57 9.27 -10.26
CA ASP A 16 11.97 9.43 -10.66
C ASP A 16 12.71 8.09 -10.53
N VAL A 17 12.33 7.26 -9.57
CA VAL A 17 12.83 5.88 -9.43
C VAL A 17 12.42 5.04 -10.64
N ILE A 18 11.15 5.13 -11.08
CA ILE A 18 10.68 4.39 -12.25
C ILE A 18 11.42 4.84 -13.52
N VAL A 19 11.60 6.13 -13.72
CA VAL A 19 12.34 6.67 -14.86
C VAL A 19 13.82 6.28 -14.82
N ARG A 20 14.43 6.34 -13.63
CA ARG A 20 15.83 5.95 -13.41
C ARG A 20 16.08 4.48 -13.79
N TYR A 21 15.15 3.61 -13.49
CA TYR A 21 15.27 2.16 -13.72
C TYR A 21 14.36 1.64 -14.83
N LYS A 22 13.94 2.48 -15.76
CA LYS A 22 12.96 2.15 -16.82
C LYS A 22 13.24 0.87 -17.59
N ASP A 23 14.53 0.55 -17.84
CA ASP A 23 14.95 -0.66 -18.56
C ASP A 23 14.75 -1.96 -17.70
N LYS A 24 14.53 -1.80 -16.41
CA LYS A 24 14.25 -2.88 -15.45
C LYS A 24 12.80 -2.93 -15.03
N LEU A 25 12.01 -1.89 -15.35
CA LEU A 25 10.62 -1.68 -14.95
C LEU A 25 9.71 -1.50 -16.18
N PRO A 26 9.69 -2.47 -17.12
CA PRO A 26 9.01 -2.30 -18.40
C PRO A 26 7.49 -2.16 -18.26
N ASN A 27 6.88 -2.77 -17.25
CA ASN A 27 5.43 -2.73 -17.05
C ASN A 27 4.98 -1.39 -16.47
N LEU A 28 5.59 -0.95 -15.37
CA LEU A 28 5.32 0.35 -14.75
C LEU A 28 5.65 1.49 -15.72
N TYR A 29 6.84 1.48 -16.31
CA TYR A 29 7.24 2.51 -17.27
C TYR A 29 6.34 2.50 -18.51
N GLY A 30 5.97 1.31 -19.01
CA GLY A 30 5.07 1.17 -20.15
C GLY A 30 3.66 1.71 -19.88
N LEU A 31 3.11 1.47 -18.70
CA LEU A 31 1.82 2.07 -18.28
C LEU A 31 1.88 3.58 -18.26
N MET A 32 2.98 4.14 -17.73
CA MET A 32 3.20 5.56 -17.68
C MET A 32 3.22 6.19 -19.08
N GLN A 33 3.91 5.58 -20.03
CA GLN A 33 4.02 6.09 -21.40
C GLN A 33 2.69 6.01 -22.16
N LYS A 34 1.89 4.96 -21.93
CA LYS A 34 0.63 4.75 -22.64
C LYS A 34 -0.49 5.71 -22.21
N ASN A 35 -0.51 6.12 -20.96
CA ASN A 35 -1.72 6.71 -20.35
C ASN A 35 -1.61 8.20 -20.05
N ASN A 36 -0.62 8.93 -20.62
CA ASN A 36 -0.40 10.34 -20.31
C ASN A 36 -0.53 10.58 -18.78
N TYR A 37 0.25 9.87 -18.04
CA TYR A 37 0.30 9.87 -16.60
C TYR A 37 0.03 11.27 -16.00
N PRO A 38 -1.08 11.47 -15.30
CA PRO A 38 -1.37 12.73 -14.67
C PRO A 38 -0.60 12.86 -13.36
N HIS A 39 0.20 13.92 -13.22
CA HIS A 39 0.66 14.33 -11.91
C HIS A 39 -0.52 14.85 -11.11
N LEU A 40 -1.01 14.07 -10.17
CA LEU A 40 -2.04 14.52 -9.24
C LEU A 40 -1.38 15.39 -8.17
N ARG A 41 -1.99 16.53 -7.89
CA ARG A 41 -1.60 17.31 -6.72
C ARG A 41 -2.06 16.59 -5.47
N SER A 42 -1.13 16.30 -4.56
CA SER A 42 -1.47 15.69 -3.28
C SER A 42 -2.33 16.62 -2.42
N VAL A 43 -2.97 16.03 -1.43
CA VAL A 43 -3.68 16.76 -0.36
C VAL A 43 -2.70 17.55 0.51
N PHE A 44 -3.22 18.45 1.33
CA PHE A 44 -2.44 19.15 2.35
C PHE A 44 -2.98 18.81 3.74
N PRO A 45 -2.13 18.36 4.67
CA PRO A 45 -0.69 18.05 4.53
C PRO A 45 -0.41 16.90 3.54
N ALA A 46 0.74 16.98 2.85
CA ALA A 46 1.20 15.92 1.95
C ALA A 46 1.86 14.80 2.77
N ASP A 47 1.06 13.86 3.23
CA ASP A 47 1.45 12.74 4.08
C ASP A 47 0.61 11.52 3.68
N THR A 48 1.14 10.33 3.89
CA THR A 48 0.50 9.06 3.56
C THR A 48 -0.90 8.92 4.18
N THR A 49 -1.02 9.24 5.47
CA THR A 49 -2.26 9.06 6.23
C THR A 49 -3.42 9.91 5.72
N PRO A 50 -3.31 11.24 5.55
CA PRO A 50 -4.37 12.04 4.94
C PRO A 50 -4.61 11.70 3.48
N ALA A 51 -3.56 11.38 2.70
CA ALA A 51 -3.69 11.06 1.29
C ALA A 51 -4.54 9.81 1.06
N TRP A 52 -4.24 8.70 1.74
CA TRP A 52 -5.04 7.46 1.63
C TRP A 52 -6.45 7.63 2.18
N SER A 53 -6.61 8.40 3.27
CA SER A 53 -7.93 8.70 3.79
C SER A 53 -8.80 9.46 2.78
N THR A 54 -8.21 10.42 2.06
CA THR A 54 -8.86 11.13 0.95
C THR A 54 -9.18 10.20 -0.21
N ILE A 55 -8.25 9.32 -0.61
CA ILE A 55 -8.47 8.33 -1.67
C ILE A 55 -9.67 7.43 -1.32
N TYR A 56 -9.78 7.01 -0.06
CA TYR A 56 -10.88 6.13 0.34
C TYR A 56 -12.23 6.83 0.42
N THR A 57 -12.27 8.05 0.92
CA THR A 57 -13.51 8.75 1.25
C THR A 57 -13.96 9.74 0.18
N GLY A 58 -13.04 10.18 -0.69
CA GLY A 58 -13.28 11.30 -1.61
C GLY A 58 -13.44 12.65 -0.90
N LEU A 59 -13.13 12.72 0.40
CA LEU A 59 -13.24 13.94 1.22
C LEU A 59 -11.87 14.60 1.37
N ASP A 60 -11.84 15.91 1.53
CA ASP A 60 -10.64 16.67 1.86
C ASP A 60 -10.22 16.43 3.32
N PRO A 61 -8.93 16.54 3.68
CA PRO A 61 -8.46 16.42 5.07
C PRO A 61 -9.19 17.30 6.08
N SER A 62 -9.67 18.47 5.67
CA SER A 62 -10.51 19.33 6.51
C SER A 62 -11.90 18.76 6.79
N GLU A 63 -12.40 17.85 5.95
CA GLU A 63 -13.71 17.23 6.07
C GLU A 63 -13.65 15.89 6.80
N HIS A 64 -12.66 15.03 6.48
CA HIS A 64 -12.51 13.74 7.18
C HIS A 64 -11.72 13.85 8.49
N GLY A 65 -11.05 14.99 8.75
CA GLY A 65 -10.37 15.29 10.02
C GLY A 65 -9.06 14.52 10.27
N ILE A 66 -8.54 13.81 9.27
CA ILE A 66 -7.32 13.00 9.37
C ILE A 66 -6.18 13.78 8.70
N ILE A 67 -5.33 14.40 9.49
CA ILE A 67 -4.29 15.32 9.00
C ILE A 67 -2.86 14.86 9.27
N ASN A 68 -2.67 13.80 10.08
CA ASN A 68 -1.36 13.27 10.42
C ASN A 68 -1.50 11.87 11.03
N PHE A 69 -0.40 11.12 11.09
CA PHE A 69 -0.31 9.82 11.76
C PHE A 69 0.09 9.93 13.24
N VAL A 70 0.40 11.13 13.74
CA VAL A 70 0.70 11.41 15.17
C VAL A 70 -0.28 12.41 15.75
N ASN A 71 -0.59 12.28 17.04
CA ASN A 71 -1.43 13.23 17.74
C ASN A 71 -0.64 14.49 18.11
N VAL A 72 -0.72 15.52 17.28
CA VAL A 72 0.00 16.79 17.46
C VAL A 72 -0.63 17.67 18.55
N GLY A 73 -1.81 17.33 19.06
CA GLY A 73 -2.58 18.13 20.02
C GLY A 73 -2.48 17.68 21.48
N ALA A 74 -1.71 16.64 21.77
CA ALA A 74 -1.55 16.18 23.15
C ALA A 74 -0.70 17.17 23.96
N LYS A 75 -1.23 17.65 25.08
CA LYS A 75 -0.53 18.56 26.03
C LYS A 75 0.75 17.97 26.63
N GLU A 76 1.01 16.72 26.40
CA GLU A 76 2.23 16.02 26.77
C GLU A 76 3.06 15.87 25.49
N ASN A 77 4.31 16.30 25.48
CA ASN A 77 5.29 16.18 24.38
C ASN A 77 5.60 14.72 24.00
N THR A 78 4.59 13.88 23.90
CA THR A 78 4.70 12.49 23.51
C THR A 78 4.06 12.33 22.14
N TYR A 79 4.89 12.09 21.13
CA TYR A 79 4.45 11.61 19.83
C TYR A 79 3.85 10.22 20.02
N LYS A 80 2.54 10.15 20.19
CA LYS A 80 1.82 8.87 20.16
C LYS A 80 1.22 8.69 18.77
N PRO A 81 1.41 7.54 18.14
CA PRO A 81 0.72 7.24 16.89
C PRO A 81 -0.77 7.44 17.07
N LEU A 82 -1.41 8.12 16.11
CA LEU A 82 -2.86 8.20 16.06
C LEU A 82 -3.40 6.83 15.65
N VAL A 83 -4.09 6.18 16.57
CA VAL A 83 -4.92 5.04 16.23
C VAL A 83 -6.27 5.58 15.80
N PHE A 84 -6.55 5.54 14.50
CA PHE A 84 -7.88 5.89 14.00
C PHE A 84 -8.81 4.73 14.28
N GLU A 85 -9.97 5.04 14.86
CA GLU A 85 -11.05 4.07 14.93
C GLU A 85 -11.67 3.90 13.54
N ASP A 86 -12.06 2.68 13.21
CA ASP A 86 -12.70 2.39 11.93
C ASP A 86 -14.00 3.18 11.70
N SER A 87 -14.59 3.72 12.77
CA SER A 87 -15.74 4.65 12.72
C SER A 87 -15.43 5.93 11.92
N ALA A 88 -14.17 6.31 11.78
CA ALA A 88 -13.77 7.42 10.90
C ALA A 88 -14.05 7.10 9.42
N PHE A 89 -13.99 5.85 9.02
CA PHE A 89 -14.10 5.37 7.64
C PHE A 89 -15.40 4.64 7.34
N LYS A 90 -15.88 3.80 8.24
CA LYS A 90 -17.02 2.91 8.05
C LYS A 90 -18.25 3.65 7.55
N GLY A 91 -18.76 3.20 6.40
CA GLY A 91 -19.93 3.79 5.75
C GLY A 91 -19.65 5.00 4.86
N LYS A 92 -18.38 5.46 4.78
CA LYS A 92 -17.94 6.67 4.06
C LYS A 92 -16.97 6.38 2.91
N THR A 93 -16.45 5.16 2.83
CA THR A 93 -15.45 4.81 1.82
C THR A 93 -16.09 4.52 0.47
N PHE A 94 -15.29 4.59 -0.61
CA PHE A 94 -15.81 4.31 -1.95
C PHE A 94 -16.37 2.90 -2.07
N TRP A 95 -15.83 1.91 -1.37
CA TRP A 95 -16.38 0.55 -1.37
C TRP A 95 -17.69 0.46 -0.60
N ASP A 96 -17.90 1.24 0.45
CA ASP A 96 -19.22 1.33 1.11
C ASP A 96 -20.25 1.95 0.16
N VAL A 97 -19.87 2.96 -0.62
CA VAL A 97 -20.74 3.59 -1.62
C VAL A 97 -21.07 2.60 -2.73
N LEU A 98 -20.08 1.85 -3.24
CA LEU A 98 -20.29 0.81 -4.24
C LEU A 98 -21.21 -0.30 -3.73
N ASN A 99 -21.01 -0.76 -2.50
CA ASN A 99 -21.88 -1.77 -1.88
C ASN A 99 -23.34 -1.28 -1.74
N LYS A 100 -23.57 -0.01 -1.42
CA LYS A 100 -24.93 0.59 -1.40
C LYS A 100 -25.60 0.58 -2.78
N GLN A 101 -24.80 0.54 -3.85
CA GLN A 101 -25.29 0.41 -5.22
C GLN A 101 -25.36 -1.05 -5.70
N GLY A 102 -25.18 -2.02 -4.80
CA GLY A 102 -25.26 -3.46 -5.09
C GLY A 102 -23.98 -4.04 -5.72
N LEU A 103 -22.89 -3.28 -5.85
CA LEU A 103 -21.60 -3.76 -6.35
C LEU A 103 -20.81 -4.42 -5.23
N SER A 104 -20.12 -5.51 -5.57
CA SER A 104 -19.24 -6.23 -4.64
C SER A 104 -17.80 -5.75 -4.71
N CYS A 105 -17.11 -5.74 -3.56
CA CYS A 105 -15.74 -5.25 -3.45
C CYS A 105 -14.85 -6.24 -2.71
N ALA A 106 -13.59 -6.39 -3.17
CA ALA A 106 -12.52 -6.96 -2.37
C ALA A 106 -11.56 -5.82 -1.95
N VAL A 107 -11.33 -5.68 -0.66
CA VAL A 107 -10.50 -4.62 -0.07
C VAL A 107 -9.40 -5.29 0.75
N ILE A 108 -8.14 -5.14 0.29
CA ILE A 108 -7.00 -5.87 0.83
C ILE A 108 -6.05 -4.89 1.51
N LEU A 109 -5.85 -5.05 2.81
CA LEU A 109 -4.89 -4.34 3.66
C LEU A 109 -4.98 -2.81 3.62
N PRO A 110 -6.17 -2.19 3.58
CA PRO A 110 -6.28 -0.74 3.45
C PRO A 110 -5.56 -0.05 4.62
N MET A 111 -4.79 1.01 4.30
CA MET A 111 -4.12 1.80 5.32
C MET A 111 -5.13 2.44 6.28
N ASN A 112 -4.74 2.64 7.53
CA ASN A 112 -5.54 3.27 8.60
C ASN A 112 -6.79 2.50 9.03
N ILE A 113 -7.19 1.43 8.36
CA ILE A 113 -8.32 0.59 8.76
C ILE A 113 -7.76 -0.66 9.44
N LYS A 114 -8.11 -0.87 10.70
CA LYS A 114 -7.47 -1.86 11.57
C LYS A 114 -8.35 -3.08 11.83
N GLU A 115 -9.50 -2.88 12.43
CA GLU A 115 -10.41 -4.01 12.73
C GLU A 115 -11.24 -4.41 11.51
N GLY A 116 -11.63 -3.45 10.67
CA GLY A 116 -12.45 -3.68 9.49
C GLY A 116 -13.93 -3.95 9.82
N TRP A 117 -14.69 -4.23 8.81
CA TRP A 117 -16.13 -4.54 8.91
C TRP A 117 -16.59 -5.40 7.73
N GLU A 118 -17.74 -6.04 7.90
CA GLU A 118 -18.38 -6.76 6.80
C GLU A 118 -18.81 -5.81 5.68
N ILE A 119 -18.46 -6.20 4.46
CA ILE A 119 -18.85 -5.54 3.22
C ILE A 119 -19.46 -6.57 2.26
N ASN A 120 -20.13 -6.12 1.22
CA ASN A 120 -20.53 -7.03 0.14
C ASN A 120 -19.27 -7.46 -0.65
N GLY A 121 -18.65 -8.58 -0.23
CA GLY A 121 -17.45 -9.13 -0.82
C GLY A 121 -16.40 -9.57 0.21
N LEU A 122 -15.18 -9.10 0.09
CA LEU A 122 -14.05 -9.46 0.95
C LEU A 122 -13.40 -8.20 1.54
N MET A 123 -13.12 -8.22 2.84
CA MET A 123 -12.22 -7.25 3.47
C MET A 123 -11.15 -7.98 4.27
N ILE A 124 -9.88 -7.61 4.04
CA ILE A 124 -8.74 -8.08 4.83
C ILE A 124 -8.07 -6.86 5.42
N THR A 125 -7.97 -6.80 6.75
CA THR A 125 -7.31 -5.69 7.43
C THR A 125 -6.13 -6.16 8.27
N ARG A 126 -5.28 -5.20 8.60
CA ARG A 126 -4.05 -5.38 9.35
C ARG A 126 -4.11 -4.54 10.63
N PRO A 127 -4.59 -5.10 11.76
CA PRO A 127 -4.53 -4.40 13.05
C PRO A 127 -3.10 -4.13 13.49
N TYR A 128 -2.88 -3.19 14.40
CA TYR A 128 -1.55 -2.89 14.95
C TYR A 128 -0.97 -4.06 15.74
N GLU A 129 -1.84 -4.84 16.37
CA GLU A 129 -1.47 -6.02 17.15
C GLU A 129 -2.36 -7.21 16.79
N GLY A 130 -1.80 -8.39 16.88
CA GLY A 130 -2.55 -9.62 16.63
C GLY A 130 -2.56 -10.06 15.18
N LYS A 131 -3.56 -10.88 14.84
CA LYS A 131 -3.69 -11.46 13.49
C LYS A 131 -4.50 -10.55 12.59
N ILE A 132 -4.31 -10.67 11.27
CA ILE A 132 -5.20 -10.04 10.30
C ILE A 132 -6.67 -10.38 10.59
N ARG A 133 -7.56 -9.45 10.21
CA ARG A 133 -8.99 -9.69 10.22
C ARG A 133 -9.45 -9.96 8.79
N VAL A 134 -10.36 -10.91 8.64
CA VAL A 134 -10.93 -11.30 7.35
C VAL A 134 -12.45 -11.29 7.45
N TYR A 135 -13.11 -10.62 6.52
CA TYR A 135 -14.56 -10.56 6.40
C TYR A 135 -14.98 -11.00 5.00
N PRO A 136 -16.03 -11.85 4.86
CA PRO A 136 -16.81 -12.44 5.94
C PRO A 136 -15.99 -13.44 6.77
N GLN A 137 -16.41 -13.65 8.01
CA GLN A 137 -15.80 -14.68 8.87
C GLN A 137 -15.87 -16.06 8.21
N GLY A 138 -14.87 -16.89 8.51
CA GLY A 138 -14.74 -18.25 7.96
C GLY A 138 -13.82 -18.35 6.74
N LYS A 139 -13.33 -17.24 6.22
CA LYS A 139 -12.33 -17.22 5.12
C LYS A 139 -10.88 -17.11 5.62
N GLU A 140 -10.66 -17.04 6.93
CA GLU A 140 -9.34 -16.84 7.54
C GLU A 140 -8.33 -17.92 7.12
N SER A 141 -8.77 -19.16 6.90
CA SER A 141 -7.90 -20.26 6.45
C SER A 141 -7.33 -20.05 5.05
N ILE A 142 -8.06 -19.33 4.17
CA ILE A 142 -7.63 -19.02 2.81
C ILE A 142 -6.58 -17.91 2.83
N TYR A 143 -6.84 -16.87 3.64
CA TYR A 143 -6.07 -15.63 3.67
C TYR A 143 -5.11 -15.54 4.84
N ASN A 144 -4.86 -16.63 5.58
CA ASN A 144 -3.91 -16.63 6.69
C ASN A 144 -2.50 -16.25 6.21
N PRO A 145 -1.89 -15.18 6.74
CA PRO A 145 -0.56 -14.76 6.33
C PRO A 145 0.50 -15.78 6.77
N ARG A 146 1.51 -15.95 5.92
CA ARG A 146 2.64 -16.86 6.15
C ARG A 146 3.80 -16.18 6.86
N VAL A 147 3.82 -14.85 6.81
CA VAL A 147 4.80 -13.99 7.48
C VAL A 147 4.08 -12.91 8.26
N ASP A 148 4.75 -12.31 9.21
CA ASP A 148 4.22 -11.15 9.91
C ASP A 148 4.22 -9.97 8.97
N ILE A 149 3.02 -9.54 8.56
CA ILE A 149 2.80 -8.33 7.76
C ILE A 149 2.45 -7.13 8.63
N LEU A 150 2.40 -7.32 9.96
CA LEU A 150 2.26 -6.24 10.92
C LEU A 150 3.56 -5.41 10.90
N GLY A 151 3.43 -4.12 10.91
CA GLY A 151 4.53 -3.21 10.65
C GLY A 151 5.76 -3.42 11.54
N THR A 152 6.91 -3.14 10.97
CA THR A 152 8.16 -2.86 11.71
C THR A 152 8.14 -1.43 12.23
N ASP A 153 7.01 -0.98 12.76
CA ASP A 153 6.78 0.41 13.12
C ASP A 153 7.90 0.95 14.02
N GLY A 154 8.85 1.66 13.40
CA GLY A 154 9.78 2.53 14.10
C GLY A 154 10.87 1.86 14.95
N LYS A 155 11.19 0.59 14.75
CA LYS A 155 12.42 0.03 15.31
C LYS A 155 13.58 0.61 14.51
N PHE A 156 14.26 1.59 15.08
CA PHE A 156 15.56 2.04 14.58
C PHE A 156 16.50 0.84 14.58
N THR A 157 16.73 0.28 13.40
CA THR A 157 17.64 -0.83 13.22
C THR A 157 19.06 -0.31 13.20
N SER A 158 19.96 -1.01 13.84
CA SER A 158 21.39 -0.76 13.70
C SER A 158 21.82 -1.15 12.26
N GLU A 159 22.89 -0.57 11.73
CA GLU A 159 23.41 -0.97 10.40
C GLU A 159 23.71 -2.47 10.28
N LYS A 160 23.96 -3.15 11.41
CA LYS A 160 24.18 -4.60 11.46
C LYS A 160 22.95 -5.43 11.13
N ASP A 161 21.76 -4.85 11.25
CA ASP A 161 20.49 -5.54 11.05
C ASP A 161 19.90 -5.29 9.64
N LEU A 162 20.56 -4.47 8.80
CA LEU A 162 20.06 -4.13 7.46
C LEU A 162 19.81 -5.34 6.56
N PRO A 163 20.65 -6.38 6.51
CA PRO A 163 20.34 -7.57 5.72
C PRO A 163 19.04 -8.26 6.15
N ALA A 164 18.84 -8.42 7.47
CA ALA A 164 17.63 -9.02 8.00
C ALA A 164 16.39 -8.15 7.73
N LEU A 165 16.52 -6.84 7.88
CA LEU A 165 15.46 -5.88 7.59
C LEU A 165 15.06 -5.91 6.10
N ARG A 166 16.06 -5.94 5.19
CA ARG A 166 15.81 -6.13 3.76
C ARG A 166 14.98 -7.39 3.50
N ASP A 167 15.43 -8.53 4.05
CA ASP A 167 14.76 -9.81 3.84
C ASP A 167 13.33 -9.81 4.40
N GLU A 168 13.10 -9.11 5.51
CA GLU A 168 11.77 -8.90 6.08
C GLU A 168 10.87 -8.09 5.13
N PHE A 169 11.35 -6.99 4.55
CA PHE A 169 10.59 -6.22 3.58
C PHE A 169 10.23 -7.04 2.33
N PHE A 170 11.17 -7.82 1.80
CA PHE A 170 10.87 -8.70 0.66
C PHE A 170 9.88 -9.82 1.03
N ALA A 171 9.95 -10.37 2.22
CA ALA A 171 8.96 -11.33 2.70
C ALA A 171 7.56 -10.69 2.81
N LYS A 172 7.47 -9.45 3.30
CA LYS A 172 6.22 -8.70 3.41
C LYS A 172 5.60 -8.38 2.05
N VAL A 173 6.35 -7.81 1.12
CA VAL A 173 5.80 -7.50 -0.21
C VAL A 173 5.32 -8.76 -0.93
N ASN A 174 6.03 -9.86 -0.81
CA ASN A 174 5.61 -11.14 -1.37
C ASN A 174 4.30 -11.63 -0.74
N GLU A 175 4.09 -11.34 0.54
CA GLU A 175 2.84 -11.71 1.23
C GLU A 175 1.68 -10.78 0.83
N GLU A 176 1.90 -9.47 0.70
CA GLU A 176 0.93 -8.52 0.15
C GLU A 176 0.50 -8.93 -1.26
N ILE A 177 1.46 -9.30 -2.11
CA ILE A 177 1.21 -9.83 -3.46
C ILE A 177 0.41 -11.15 -3.39
N ARG A 178 0.79 -12.07 -2.51
CA ARG A 178 0.10 -13.37 -2.38
C ARG A 178 -1.36 -13.20 -1.95
N LEU A 179 -1.63 -12.35 -0.98
CA LEU A 179 -3.00 -12.08 -0.53
C LEU A 179 -3.84 -11.45 -1.63
N THR A 180 -3.26 -10.51 -2.38
CA THR A 180 -3.94 -9.88 -3.52
C THR A 180 -4.22 -10.90 -4.63
N ARG A 181 -3.25 -11.75 -4.96
CA ARG A 181 -3.41 -12.82 -5.96
C ARG A 181 -4.52 -13.79 -5.54
N LEU A 182 -4.52 -14.24 -4.29
CA LEU A 182 -5.59 -15.09 -3.77
C LEU A 182 -6.97 -14.44 -3.88
N ALA A 183 -7.08 -13.14 -3.63
CA ALA A 183 -8.34 -12.43 -3.79
C ALA A 183 -8.76 -12.31 -5.25
N ILE A 184 -7.81 -12.12 -6.17
CA ILE A 184 -8.08 -12.13 -7.61
C ILE A 184 -8.62 -13.51 -8.07
N GLU A 185 -8.05 -14.59 -7.54
CA GLU A 185 -8.36 -15.95 -7.95
C GLU A 185 -9.66 -16.51 -7.32
N ASN A 186 -9.93 -16.14 -6.04
CA ASN A 186 -11.00 -16.77 -5.27
C ASN A 186 -12.25 -15.90 -5.08
N GLU A 187 -12.17 -14.59 -5.38
CA GLU A 187 -13.30 -13.69 -5.16
C GLU A 187 -13.89 -13.20 -6.49
N ASP A 188 -15.15 -13.54 -6.72
CA ASP A 188 -15.92 -13.00 -7.85
C ASP A 188 -16.57 -11.68 -7.46
N VAL A 189 -15.79 -10.59 -7.51
CA VAL A 189 -16.21 -9.24 -7.13
C VAL A 189 -16.11 -8.26 -8.30
N ASP A 190 -16.94 -7.21 -8.25
CA ASP A 190 -16.94 -6.15 -9.26
C ASP A 190 -15.68 -5.29 -9.21
N VAL A 191 -15.22 -4.91 -8.02
CA VAL A 191 -14.05 -4.05 -7.82
C VAL A 191 -13.11 -4.67 -6.80
N LEU A 192 -11.82 -4.71 -7.13
CA LEU A 192 -10.78 -5.11 -6.19
C LEU A 192 -9.86 -3.92 -5.92
N PHE A 193 -9.63 -3.62 -4.65
CA PHE A 193 -8.63 -2.68 -4.17
C PHE A 193 -7.62 -3.40 -3.31
N SER A 194 -6.33 -3.20 -3.57
CA SER A 194 -5.24 -3.71 -2.71
C SER A 194 -4.22 -2.63 -2.44
N TYR A 195 -3.80 -2.53 -1.18
CA TYR A 195 -2.78 -1.59 -0.73
C TYR A 195 -1.48 -2.29 -0.40
N PHE A 196 -0.37 -1.74 -0.91
CA PHE A 196 0.99 -2.21 -0.70
C PHE A 196 1.77 -1.16 0.08
N SER A 197 2.05 -1.45 1.34
CA SER A 197 2.76 -0.53 2.24
C SER A 197 4.29 -0.66 2.15
N THR A 198 4.74 -1.83 1.71
CA THR A 198 6.15 -2.24 1.83
C THR A 198 7.06 -1.39 0.94
N THR A 199 6.55 -0.86 -0.18
CA THR A 199 7.32 -0.02 -1.11
C THR A 199 7.74 1.30 -0.46
N ASP A 200 6.88 1.92 0.33
CA ASP A 200 7.20 3.11 1.11
C ASP A 200 8.17 2.77 2.25
N GLY A 201 7.85 1.76 3.05
CA GLY A 201 8.64 1.38 4.22
C GLY A 201 10.11 1.10 3.89
N ILE A 202 10.39 0.36 2.81
CA ILE A 202 11.78 0.05 2.44
C ILE A 202 12.57 1.30 2.02
N GLN A 203 11.89 2.31 1.45
CA GLN A 203 12.55 3.56 1.06
C GLN A 203 12.98 4.35 2.29
N HIS A 204 12.17 4.42 3.35
CA HIS A 204 12.54 5.09 4.60
C HIS A 204 13.85 4.55 5.20
N ASP A 205 14.07 3.23 5.15
CA ASP A 205 15.25 2.61 5.76
C ASP A 205 16.46 2.56 4.83
N PHE A 206 16.24 2.43 3.50
CA PHE A 206 17.32 2.14 2.54
C PHE A 206 17.67 3.30 1.60
N TRP A 207 16.92 4.41 1.58
CA TRP A 207 17.19 5.52 0.64
C TRP A 207 18.63 6.02 0.70
N ARG A 208 19.14 6.27 1.91
CA ARG A 208 20.52 6.72 2.11
C ARG A 208 21.60 5.74 1.58
N HIS A 209 21.26 4.47 1.47
CA HIS A 209 22.17 3.43 0.97
C HIS A 209 22.12 3.31 -0.56
N CYS A 210 21.03 3.75 -1.18
CA CYS A 210 20.75 3.62 -2.60
C CYS A 210 21.01 4.89 -3.42
N ASP A 211 21.05 6.07 -2.78
CA ASP A 211 21.24 7.34 -3.46
C ASP A 211 22.62 7.94 -3.15
N PRO A 212 23.56 7.95 -4.13
CA PRO A 212 24.88 8.55 -3.94
C PRO A 212 24.88 10.05 -3.61
N ASN A 213 23.76 10.74 -3.88
CA ASN A 213 23.61 12.16 -3.55
C ASN A 213 23.06 12.42 -2.14
N HIS A 214 22.63 11.37 -1.43
CA HIS A 214 22.11 11.52 -0.10
C HIS A 214 23.22 11.97 0.88
N PRO A 215 22.97 12.98 1.76
CA PRO A 215 24.00 13.51 2.67
C PRO A 215 24.63 12.46 3.59
N ALA A 216 23.92 11.39 3.91
CA ALA A 216 24.38 10.28 4.74
C ALA A 216 24.69 9.01 3.93
N TYR A 217 25.00 9.14 2.63
CA TYR A 217 25.38 7.99 1.82
C TYR A 217 26.70 7.39 2.32
N PRO A 218 26.75 6.08 2.64
CA PRO A 218 27.93 5.46 3.24
C PRO A 218 29.05 5.15 2.23
N GLY A 219 28.88 5.49 0.94
CA GLY A 219 29.74 5.02 -0.17
C GLY A 219 29.20 3.71 -0.76
N PRO A 220 29.95 3.12 -1.74
CA PRO A 220 29.57 1.84 -2.34
C PRO A 220 29.32 0.76 -1.28
N ASN A 221 28.16 0.11 -1.34
CA ASN A 221 27.71 -0.83 -0.32
C ASN A 221 26.80 -1.91 -0.92
N GLU A 222 26.58 -2.99 -0.17
CA GLU A 222 25.77 -4.13 -0.62
C GLU A 222 24.25 -3.83 -0.74
N HIS A 223 23.78 -2.68 -0.23
CA HIS A 223 22.38 -2.30 -0.24
C HIS A 223 21.99 -1.31 -1.36
N GLU A 224 22.93 -0.90 -2.22
CA GLU A 224 22.69 0.09 -3.28
C GLU A 224 21.51 -0.21 -4.20
N ASN A 225 21.14 -1.46 -4.32
CA ASN A 225 20.12 -1.93 -5.25
C ASN A 225 18.80 -2.33 -4.58
N VAL A 226 18.69 -2.22 -3.27
CA VAL A 226 17.54 -2.73 -2.50
C VAL A 226 16.23 -2.09 -2.95
N ILE A 227 16.19 -0.76 -3.08
CA ILE A 227 14.99 -0.05 -3.57
C ILE A 227 14.67 -0.45 -5.01
N ARG A 228 15.67 -0.48 -5.90
CA ARG A 228 15.49 -0.95 -7.28
C ARG A 228 14.87 -2.34 -7.33
N ASP A 229 15.37 -3.26 -6.53
CA ASP A 229 14.94 -4.66 -6.54
C ASP A 229 13.51 -4.80 -6.00
N MET A 230 13.10 -3.95 -5.04
CA MET A 230 11.71 -3.84 -4.60
C MET A 230 10.80 -3.36 -5.74
N TYR A 231 11.20 -2.33 -6.48
CA TYR A 231 10.44 -1.86 -7.64
C TYR A 231 10.33 -2.93 -8.74
N ILE A 232 11.39 -3.73 -8.95
CA ILE A 232 11.34 -4.88 -9.88
C ILE A 232 10.31 -5.92 -9.42
N ALA A 233 10.23 -6.22 -8.12
CA ALA A 233 9.22 -7.13 -7.60
C ALA A 233 7.79 -6.62 -7.87
N MET A 234 7.55 -5.34 -7.65
CA MET A 234 6.26 -4.71 -7.95
C MET A 234 5.97 -4.64 -9.46
N ASP A 235 6.97 -4.29 -10.28
CA ASP A 235 6.82 -4.27 -11.74
C ASP A 235 6.43 -5.63 -12.31
N ASN A 236 7.07 -6.69 -11.83
CA ASN A 236 6.75 -8.07 -12.22
C ASN A 236 5.32 -8.43 -11.85
N TYR A 237 4.87 -8.05 -10.64
CA TYR A 237 3.50 -8.31 -10.20
C TYR A 237 2.47 -7.51 -11.00
N VAL A 238 2.72 -6.24 -11.27
CA VAL A 238 1.87 -5.43 -12.15
C VAL A 238 1.77 -6.06 -13.54
N GLY A 239 2.90 -6.51 -14.10
CA GLY A 239 2.94 -7.24 -15.37
C GLY A 239 2.11 -8.53 -15.34
N GLU A 240 2.19 -9.31 -14.26
CA GLU A 240 1.36 -10.51 -14.05
C GLU A 240 -0.14 -10.17 -14.06
N VAL A 241 -0.54 -9.13 -13.31
CA VAL A 241 -1.94 -8.69 -13.29
C VAL A 241 -2.42 -8.27 -14.68
N MET A 242 -1.62 -7.49 -15.41
CA MET A 242 -1.95 -7.05 -16.77
C MET A 242 -2.12 -8.22 -17.75
N GLN A 243 -1.29 -9.25 -17.62
CA GLN A 243 -1.34 -10.43 -18.50
C GLN A 243 -2.53 -11.34 -18.18
N ASN A 244 -2.86 -11.49 -16.90
CA ASN A 244 -3.90 -12.42 -16.44
C ASN A 244 -5.30 -11.79 -16.40
N GLN A 245 -5.40 -10.45 -16.41
CA GLN A 245 -6.65 -9.69 -16.26
C GLN A 245 -6.87 -8.75 -17.48
N THR A 246 -6.68 -9.26 -18.68
CA THR A 246 -6.71 -8.46 -19.93
C THR A 246 -8.00 -7.70 -20.17
N ASP A 247 -9.14 -8.23 -19.71
CA ASP A 247 -10.47 -7.65 -19.89
C ASP A 247 -10.89 -6.74 -18.73
N THR A 248 -10.02 -6.60 -17.71
CA THR A 248 -10.31 -5.79 -16.51
C THR A 248 -9.45 -4.53 -16.52
N PRO A 249 -10.03 -3.33 -16.46
CA PRO A 249 -9.28 -2.10 -16.27
C PRO A 249 -8.40 -2.16 -15.01
N LEU A 250 -7.16 -1.71 -15.12
CA LEU A 250 -6.20 -1.61 -14.03
C LEU A 250 -5.89 -0.14 -13.75
N LEU A 251 -6.05 0.27 -12.49
CA LEU A 251 -5.67 1.57 -11.99
C LEU A 251 -4.52 1.41 -10.97
N LEU A 252 -3.39 2.07 -11.24
CA LEU A 252 -2.32 2.21 -10.25
C LEU A 252 -2.43 3.60 -9.62
N ILE A 253 -2.37 3.65 -8.30
CA ILE A 253 -2.37 4.90 -7.54
C ILE A 253 -1.26 4.85 -6.49
N SER A 254 -0.66 6.01 -6.22
CA SER A 254 0.32 6.17 -5.14
C SER A 254 -0.03 7.40 -4.30
N ALA A 255 0.26 7.34 -3.02
CA ALA A 255 0.36 8.52 -2.18
C ALA A 255 1.69 9.26 -2.48
N PRO A 256 1.93 10.46 -1.91
CA PRO A 256 3.20 11.14 -2.09
C PRO A 256 4.38 10.23 -1.78
N GLY A 257 5.34 10.16 -2.70
CA GLY A 257 6.64 9.56 -2.45
C GLY A 257 7.51 10.47 -1.55
N ASN A 258 8.60 9.89 -1.06
CA ASN A 258 9.59 10.60 -0.23
C ASN A 258 10.42 11.59 -1.05
#